data_12fbc7744345606abfe121ce5aa080d1
#
_entry.id   12fbc7744345606abfe121ce5aa080d1
#
_cell.length_a   1.000
_cell.length_b   1.000
_cell.length_c   1.000
_cell.angle_alpha   90.00
_cell.angle_beta   90.00
_cell.angle_gamma   90.00
#
_symmetry.space_group_name_H-M   'P 1'
#
loop_
_entity.id
_entity.type
_entity.pdbx_description
1 polymer ?
#
loop_
_entity_poly.entity_id
_entity_poly.type
_entity_poly.pdbx_seq_one_letter_code
_entity_poly.pdbx_strand_id
1 'polypeptide(L)'
;MRKFTTLTSIAAPLNETNIDTDIIFPARFLLIMDKLGLGKYAFNERRNTGIKGSNFVLDTPPYLGSEILVTGARFGIGSSREQAVWALTDLGIRCIIAPSFGDIFYANCLNNGLLPIEFNGAEYQLIMRAANEAKPITIDLETQTLTASNNDVRFDVPQRGKHMLLNGLDATAEILVNETQAIDAFERQQRAHMPWLYLDTV
;
A
#
# COMPACT_ATOMS: atom_id res chain seq x y z
N MET A 1 -3.50 10.87 -3.26
CA MET A 1 -2.42 10.02 -2.68
C MET A 1 -1.03 10.61 -2.96
N ARG A 2 0.03 10.17 -2.28
CA ARG A 2 1.42 10.53 -2.64
C ARG A 2 1.82 9.79 -3.92
N LYS A 3 2.39 10.49 -4.91
CA LYS A 3 2.89 9.87 -6.15
C LYS A 3 3.98 8.83 -5.84
N PHE A 4 3.96 7.74 -6.60
CA PHE A 4 4.99 6.72 -6.55
C PHE A 4 5.71 6.69 -7.91
N THR A 5 6.96 7.11 -7.95
CA THR A 5 7.83 7.01 -9.13
C THR A 5 8.96 6.05 -8.86
N THR A 6 9.93 6.48 -8.07
CA THR A 6 11.07 5.68 -7.64
C THR A 6 11.13 5.66 -6.12
N LEU A 7 11.44 4.51 -5.54
CA LEU A 7 11.60 4.30 -4.11
C LEU A 7 12.89 3.52 -3.85
N THR A 8 13.75 4.06 -2.98
CA THR A 8 14.92 3.34 -2.48
C THR A 8 14.87 3.28 -0.96
N SER A 9 14.88 2.09 -0.41
CA SER A 9 14.83 1.85 1.05
C SER A 9 15.52 0.54 1.39
N ILE A 10 16.00 0.41 2.63
CA ILE A 10 16.23 -0.90 3.23
C ILE A 10 14.86 -1.56 3.37
N ALA A 11 14.71 -2.78 2.87
CA ALA A 11 13.46 -3.52 2.96
C ALA A 11 13.40 -4.36 4.24
N ALA A 12 12.30 -4.29 4.98
CA ALA A 12 12.10 -5.10 6.17
C ALA A 12 11.65 -6.52 5.81
N PRO A 13 12.37 -7.58 6.24
CA PRO A 13 11.97 -8.96 5.99
C PRO A 13 10.98 -9.43 7.05
N LEU A 14 9.76 -9.72 6.63
CA LEU A 14 8.74 -10.38 7.45
C LEU A 14 8.47 -11.77 6.85
N ASN A 15 9.37 -12.72 7.12
CA ASN A 15 9.34 -14.03 6.49
C ASN A 15 8.26 -14.94 7.07
N GLU A 16 7.00 -14.51 6.94
CA GLU A 16 5.82 -15.22 7.40
C GLU A 16 4.79 -15.33 6.29
N THR A 17 4.14 -16.47 6.22
CA THR A 17 3.06 -16.76 5.26
C THR A 17 1.69 -16.61 5.92
N ASN A 18 0.65 -16.44 5.10
CA ASN A 18 -0.75 -16.37 5.56
C ASN A 18 -1.00 -15.26 6.59
N ILE A 19 -0.34 -14.13 6.43
CA ILE A 19 -0.64 -12.94 7.24
C ILE A 19 -1.98 -12.40 6.76
N ASP A 20 -3.00 -12.54 7.59
CA ASP A 20 -4.34 -12.05 7.30
C ASP A 20 -4.52 -10.59 7.73
N THR A 21 -5.65 -10.01 7.32
CA THR A 21 -5.96 -8.62 7.64
C THR A 21 -6.20 -8.36 9.12
N ASP A 22 -6.55 -9.38 9.92
CA ASP A 22 -6.65 -9.27 11.39
C ASP A 22 -5.27 -9.16 12.05
N ILE A 23 -4.29 -9.88 11.54
CA ILE A 23 -2.89 -9.77 11.98
C ILE A 23 -2.35 -8.38 11.65
N ILE A 24 -2.65 -7.86 10.44
CA ILE A 24 -2.20 -6.54 10.02
C ILE A 24 -2.90 -5.45 10.84
N PHE A 25 -4.23 -5.52 10.95
CA PHE A 25 -5.04 -4.52 11.66
C PHE A 25 -6.20 -5.19 12.40
N PRO A 26 -6.06 -5.42 13.72
CA PRO A 26 -7.04 -6.17 14.51
C PRO A 26 -8.45 -5.55 14.50
N ALA A 27 -9.46 -6.42 14.45
CA ALA A 27 -10.88 -6.03 14.32
C ALA A 27 -11.36 -5.01 15.35
N ARG A 28 -10.82 -5.03 16.58
CA ARG A 28 -11.21 -4.09 17.65
C ARG A 28 -10.91 -2.62 17.33
N PHE A 29 -10.05 -2.34 16.35
CA PHE A 29 -9.71 -0.99 15.91
C PHE A 29 -10.52 -0.50 14.71
N LEU A 30 -11.40 -1.33 14.13
CA LEU A 30 -12.18 -0.99 12.92
C LEU A 30 -13.16 0.18 13.11
N LEU A 31 -13.49 0.51 14.34
CA LEU A 31 -14.32 1.68 14.65
C LEU A 31 -13.58 3.03 14.47
N ILE A 32 -12.27 2.99 14.32
CA ILE A 32 -11.47 4.19 14.05
C ILE A 32 -11.58 4.50 12.55
N MET A 33 -12.29 5.59 12.23
CA MET A 33 -12.56 5.98 10.84
C MET A 33 -11.54 6.98 10.28
N ASP A 34 -10.72 7.56 11.13
CA ASP A 34 -9.63 8.45 10.71
C ASP A 34 -8.49 7.64 10.12
N LYS A 35 -8.01 8.01 8.94
CA LYS A 35 -6.87 7.36 8.28
C LYS A 35 -5.53 7.69 8.93
N LEU A 36 -5.44 8.81 9.64
CA LEU A 36 -4.21 9.26 10.31
C LEU A 36 -4.08 8.63 11.70
N GLY A 37 -2.88 8.20 12.04
CA GLY A 37 -2.58 7.61 13.34
C GLY A 37 -2.96 6.12 13.47
N LEU A 38 -3.31 5.44 12.36
CA LEU A 38 -3.58 4.00 12.35
C LEU A 38 -2.31 3.15 12.40
N GLY A 39 -1.18 3.68 11.95
CA GLY A 39 0.10 2.96 11.91
C GLY A 39 0.57 2.41 13.25
N LYS A 40 0.19 3.07 14.36
CA LYS A 40 0.48 2.58 15.72
C LYS A 40 -0.26 1.28 16.07
N TYR A 41 -1.33 0.96 15.35
CA TYR A 41 -2.11 -0.27 15.54
C TYR A 41 -1.74 -1.37 14.52
N ALA A 42 -0.93 -1.03 13.50
CA ALA A 42 -0.46 -2.02 12.54
C ALA A 42 0.35 -3.11 13.27
N PHE A 43 0.04 -4.37 12.99
CA PHE A 43 0.65 -5.54 13.66
C PHE A 43 0.62 -5.47 15.20
N ASN A 44 -0.47 -4.93 15.75
CA ASN A 44 -0.56 -4.61 17.19
C ASN A 44 -0.21 -5.80 18.10
N GLU A 45 -0.68 -7.01 17.76
CA GLU A 45 -0.43 -8.21 18.57
C GLU A 45 1.05 -8.63 18.58
N ARG A 46 1.83 -8.18 17.60
CA ARG A 46 3.26 -8.50 17.46
C ARG A 46 4.15 -7.40 18.02
N ARG A 47 3.71 -6.15 17.92
CA ARG A 47 4.43 -4.97 18.38
C ARG A 47 4.20 -4.67 19.85
N ASN A 48 2.99 -4.93 20.35
CA ASN A 48 2.57 -4.59 21.71
C ASN A 48 2.35 -5.85 22.59
N THR A 49 3.29 -6.79 22.55
CA THR A 49 3.21 -8.05 23.34
C THR A 49 3.28 -7.86 24.85
N GLY A 50 3.46 -6.63 25.34
CA GLY A 50 3.71 -6.33 26.76
C GLY A 50 5.11 -6.73 27.25
N ILE A 51 5.90 -7.41 26.42
CA ILE A 51 7.28 -7.76 26.70
C ILE A 51 8.15 -6.57 26.27
N LYS A 52 8.83 -5.91 27.20
CA LYS A 52 9.83 -4.91 26.88
C LYS A 52 10.89 -5.52 25.96
N GLY A 53 11.05 -4.94 24.75
CA GLY A 53 11.98 -5.45 23.75
C GLY A 53 11.32 -6.41 22.74
N SER A 54 10.02 -6.25 22.43
CA SER A 54 9.43 -6.86 21.25
C SER A 54 10.28 -6.53 20.03
N ASN A 55 10.96 -7.54 19.47
CA ASN A 55 11.85 -7.39 18.32
C ASN A 55 11.08 -7.48 17.02
N PHE A 56 9.93 -6.78 16.91
CA PHE A 56 9.24 -6.75 15.64
C PHE A 56 10.11 -6.03 14.60
N VAL A 57 10.25 -6.62 13.44
CA VAL A 57 11.20 -6.18 12.42
C VAL A 57 11.10 -4.70 12.09
N LEU A 58 9.87 -4.15 11.95
CA LEU A 58 9.65 -2.75 11.61
C LEU A 58 9.96 -1.76 12.77
N ASP A 59 10.16 -2.25 13.99
CA ASP A 59 10.45 -1.42 15.16
C ASP A 59 11.92 -1.48 15.59
N THR A 60 12.75 -2.24 14.87
CA THR A 60 14.17 -2.47 15.22
C THR A 60 15.13 -2.07 14.10
N PRO A 61 16.26 -1.41 14.43
CA PRO A 61 17.32 -1.21 13.44
C PRO A 61 17.84 -2.54 12.88
N PRO A 62 18.22 -2.59 11.59
CA PRO A 62 18.29 -1.47 10.66
C PRO A 62 16.97 -1.15 9.92
N TYR A 63 15.87 -1.82 10.24
CA TYR A 63 14.60 -1.79 9.50
C TYR A 63 13.63 -0.71 10.00
N LEU A 64 13.95 -0.04 11.08
CA LEU A 64 13.16 1.07 11.59
C LEU A 64 13.02 2.17 10.53
N GLY A 65 11.78 2.48 10.15
CA GLY A 65 11.50 3.45 9.08
C GLY A 65 11.63 2.90 7.66
N SER A 66 11.71 1.57 7.49
CA SER A 66 11.64 0.94 6.17
C SER A 66 10.34 1.28 5.46
N GLU A 67 10.42 1.70 4.20
CA GLU A 67 9.25 1.95 3.36
C GLU A 67 8.89 0.73 2.49
N ILE A 68 9.70 -0.31 2.51
CA ILE A 68 9.51 -1.57 1.77
C ILE A 68 9.38 -2.72 2.75
N LEU A 69 8.33 -3.54 2.58
CA LEU A 69 8.13 -4.79 3.33
C LEU A 69 8.28 -5.98 2.38
N VAL A 70 9.13 -6.94 2.70
CA VAL A 70 9.22 -8.22 1.99
C VAL A 70 8.63 -9.31 2.86
N THR A 71 7.60 -10.00 2.40
CA THR A 71 6.83 -10.95 3.20
C THR A 71 6.60 -12.26 2.46
N GLY A 72 6.17 -13.30 3.18
CA GLY A 72 5.82 -14.59 2.59
C GLY A 72 4.51 -14.59 1.81
N ALA A 73 4.15 -15.74 1.29
CA ALA A 73 2.98 -15.91 0.44
C ALA A 73 1.65 -15.65 1.19
N ARG A 74 0.63 -15.25 0.42
CA ARG A 74 -0.75 -15.03 0.87
C ARG A 74 -0.85 -13.92 1.91
N PHE A 75 -0.20 -12.79 1.62
CA PHE A 75 -0.28 -11.60 2.47
C PHE A 75 -1.61 -10.86 2.28
N GLY A 76 -2.22 -10.43 3.37
CA GLY A 76 -3.47 -9.67 3.34
C GLY A 76 -4.70 -10.52 2.98
N ILE A 77 -4.66 -11.84 3.21
CA ILE A 77 -5.84 -12.71 3.07
C ILE A 77 -6.87 -12.41 4.16
N GLY A 78 -8.05 -13.04 4.05
CA GLY A 78 -9.12 -12.91 5.04
C GLY A 78 -10.13 -11.83 4.69
N SER A 79 -10.63 -11.13 5.69
CA SER A 79 -11.71 -10.15 5.53
C SER A 79 -11.29 -8.94 4.72
N SER A 80 -12.25 -8.37 3.94
CA SER A 80 -12.04 -7.11 3.23
C SER A 80 -11.94 -5.94 4.22
N ARG A 81 -10.70 -5.53 4.54
CA ARG A 81 -10.42 -4.42 5.46
C ARG A 81 -9.47 -3.44 4.82
N GLU A 82 -10.03 -2.36 4.34
CA GLU A 82 -9.23 -1.29 3.77
C GLU A 82 -8.34 -0.61 4.82
N GLN A 83 -8.79 -0.61 6.08
CA GLN A 83 -8.02 -0.11 7.23
C GLN A 83 -6.68 -0.82 7.41
N ALA A 84 -6.54 -2.08 6.99
CA ALA A 84 -5.24 -2.76 7.01
C ALA A 84 -4.22 -2.06 6.10
N VAL A 85 -4.66 -1.61 4.92
CA VAL A 85 -3.82 -0.85 4.00
C VAL A 85 -3.55 0.54 4.54
N TRP A 86 -4.55 1.23 5.10
CA TRP A 86 -4.36 2.55 5.71
C TRP A 86 -3.35 2.51 6.87
N ALA A 87 -3.42 1.47 7.72
CA ALA A 87 -2.49 1.30 8.82
C ALA A 87 -1.04 1.08 8.33
N LEU A 88 -0.85 0.32 7.25
CA LEU A 88 0.47 0.11 6.66
C LEU A 88 1.01 1.39 6.02
N THR A 89 0.16 2.14 5.30
CA THR A 89 0.57 3.41 4.69
C THR A 89 0.88 4.48 5.73
N ASP A 90 0.10 4.55 6.81
CA ASP A 90 0.35 5.48 7.93
C ASP A 90 1.58 5.07 8.76
N LEU A 91 1.91 3.78 8.79
CA LEU A 91 3.18 3.30 9.34
C LEU A 91 4.41 3.68 8.50
N GLY A 92 4.18 4.12 7.26
CA GLY A 92 5.21 4.55 6.32
C GLY A 92 5.53 3.55 5.21
N ILE A 93 4.86 2.39 5.17
CA ILE A 93 5.07 1.40 4.11
C ILE A 93 4.50 1.93 2.79
N ARG A 94 5.29 1.85 1.73
CA ARG A 94 4.94 2.28 0.39
C ARG A 94 4.95 1.16 -0.63
N CYS A 95 5.69 0.09 -0.36
CA CYS A 95 5.73 -1.09 -1.20
C CYS A 95 5.73 -2.37 -0.36
N ILE A 96 4.99 -3.37 -0.81
CA ILE A 96 5.02 -4.72 -0.25
C ILE A 96 5.37 -5.70 -1.36
N ILE A 97 6.32 -6.58 -1.08
CA ILE A 97 6.79 -7.62 -1.99
C ILE A 97 6.46 -8.98 -1.37
N ALA A 98 5.71 -9.81 -2.10
CA ALA A 98 5.29 -11.12 -1.63
C ALA A 98 5.17 -12.10 -2.79
N PRO A 99 5.19 -13.43 -2.54
CA PRO A 99 4.86 -14.42 -3.58
C PRO A 99 3.40 -14.38 -4.03
N SER A 100 2.48 -13.93 -3.18
CA SER A 100 1.06 -13.74 -3.51
C SER A 100 0.34 -12.92 -2.43
N PHE A 101 -0.78 -12.33 -2.81
CA PHE A 101 -1.63 -11.52 -1.94
C PHE A 101 -3.07 -12.07 -1.89
N GLY A 102 -3.86 -11.58 -0.95
CA GLY A 102 -5.31 -11.66 -1.05
C GLY A 102 -5.82 -10.69 -2.11
N ASP A 103 -6.73 -11.13 -2.99
CA ASP A 103 -7.18 -10.33 -4.15
C ASP A 103 -7.74 -8.95 -3.76
N ILE A 104 -8.59 -8.93 -2.72
CA ILE A 104 -9.19 -7.68 -2.22
C ILE A 104 -8.12 -6.75 -1.62
N PHE A 105 -7.17 -7.33 -0.88
CA PHE A 105 -6.07 -6.56 -0.29
C PHE A 105 -5.18 -5.95 -1.38
N TYR A 106 -4.85 -6.71 -2.43
CA TYR A 106 -4.09 -6.24 -3.59
C TYR A 106 -4.77 -5.02 -4.25
N ALA A 107 -6.07 -5.13 -4.52
CA ALA A 107 -6.84 -4.04 -5.09
C ALA A 107 -6.89 -2.80 -4.18
N ASN A 108 -7.08 -3.00 -2.87
CA ASN A 108 -7.07 -1.92 -1.89
C ASN A 108 -5.71 -1.23 -1.79
N CYS A 109 -4.60 -1.97 -1.94
CA CYS A 109 -3.26 -1.39 -1.98
C CYS A 109 -3.14 -0.35 -3.11
N LEU A 110 -3.49 -0.72 -4.33
CA LEU A 110 -3.43 0.17 -5.50
C LEU A 110 -4.32 1.41 -5.31
N ASN A 111 -5.52 1.23 -4.74
CA ASN A 111 -6.46 2.32 -4.50
C ASN A 111 -6.01 3.30 -3.39
N ASN A 112 -5.06 2.90 -2.54
CA ASN A 112 -4.58 3.71 -1.41
C ASN A 112 -3.11 4.12 -1.53
N GLY A 113 -2.48 3.94 -2.69
CA GLY A 113 -1.11 4.42 -2.93
C GLY A 113 0.00 3.52 -2.39
N LEU A 114 -0.32 2.28 -2.06
CA LEU A 114 0.61 1.23 -1.67
C LEU A 114 0.86 0.32 -2.88
N LEU A 115 2.12 0.10 -3.25
CA LEU A 115 2.50 -0.74 -4.39
C LEU A 115 2.67 -2.20 -3.94
N PRO A 116 1.76 -3.13 -4.32
CA PRO A 116 1.98 -4.56 -4.14
C PRO A 116 2.72 -5.13 -5.35
N ILE A 117 3.80 -5.89 -5.13
CA ILE A 117 4.57 -6.56 -6.19
C ILE A 117 4.63 -8.05 -5.89
N GLU A 118 4.29 -8.86 -6.89
CA GLU A 118 4.41 -10.32 -6.79
C GLU A 118 5.71 -10.80 -7.41
N PHE A 119 6.50 -11.55 -6.64
CA PHE A 119 7.68 -12.25 -7.11
C PHE A 119 7.67 -13.67 -6.59
N ASN A 120 8.09 -14.60 -7.44
CA ASN A 120 8.18 -16.02 -7.11
C ASN A 120 9.57 -16.60 -7.44
N GLY A 121 9.84 -17.79 -6.95
CA GLY A 121 11.04 -18.54 -7.31
C GLY A 121 12.35 -17.82 -6.97
N ALA A 122 13.29 -17.81 -7.92
CA ALA A 122 14.65 -17.29 -7.71
C ALA A 122 14.70 -15.78 -7.47
N GLU A 123 13.82 -15.03 -8.13
CA GLU A 123 13.74 -13.56 -7.99
C GLU A 123 13.28 -13.17 -6.58
N TYR A 124 12.23 -13.83 -6.06
CA TYR A 124 11.79 -13.62 -4.68
C TYR A 124 12.90 -13.96 -3.67
N GLN A 125 13.63 -15.08 -3.89
CA GLN A 125 14.72 -15.47 -2.99
C GLN A 125 15.88 -14.46 -3.01
N LEU A 126 16.20 -13.88 -4.18
CA LEU A 126 17.17 -12.80 -4.30
C LEU A 126 16.76 -11.57 -3.47
N ILE A 127 15.51 -11.15 -3.61
CA ILE A 127 14.96 -9.97 -2.94
C ILE A 127 14.91 -10.21 -1.41
N MET A 128 14.42 -11.36 -0.97
CA MET A 128 14.35 -11.73 0.44
C MET A 128 15.77 -11.80 1.07
N ARG A 129 16.75 -12.30 0.34
CA ARG A 129 18.15 -12.29 0.79
C ARG A 129 18.68 -10.86 0.95
N ALA A 130 18.44 -9.98 -0.03
CA ALA A 130 18.83 -8.58 0.08
C ALA A 130 18.17 -7.89 1.30
N ALA A 131 16.90 -8.18 1.56
CA ALA A 131 16.20 -7.69 2.73
C ALA A 131 16.81 -8.20 4.04
N ASN A 132 17.10 -9.50 4.16
CA ASN A 132 17.74 -10.07 5.35
C ASN A 132 19.17 -9.52 5.59
N GLU A 133 19.87 -9.16 4.53
CA GLU A 133 21.20 -8.52 4.61
C GLU A 133 21.13 -7.00 4.80
N ALA A 134 19.92 -6.45 5.00
CA ALA A 134 19.66 -5.01 5.13
C ALA A 134 20.27 -4.18 3.97
N LYS A 135 20.33 -4.76 2.78
CA LYS A 135 20.78 -4.06 1.58
C LYS A 135 19.65 -3.20 1.01
N PRO A 136 19.96 -2.02 0.47
CA PRO A 136 18.95 -1.18 -0.15
C PRO A 136 18.35 -1.88 -1.38
N ILE A 137 17.04 -1.70 -1.55
CA ILE A 137 16.27 -2.11 -2.73
C ILE A 137 15.74 -0.85 -3.39
N THR A 138 15.91 -0.75 -4.69
CA THR A 138 15.36 0.35 -5.49
C THR A 138 14.25 -0.17 -6.40
N ILE A 139 13.13 0.51 -6.40
CA ILE A 139 11.95 0.19 -7.21
C ILE A 139 11.66 1.39 -8.11
N ASP A 140 11.63 1.18 -9.41
CA ASP A 140 11.21 2.15 -10.41
C ASP A 140 9.88 1.67 -11.01
N LEU A 141 8.80 2.40 -10.74
CA LEU A 141 7.47 2.03 -11.21
C LEU A 141 7.27 2.35 -12.69
N GLU A 142 7.96 3.38 -13.20
CA GLU A 142 7.80 3.77 -14.60
C GLU A 142 8.36 2.69 -15.53
N THR A 143 9.56 2.20 -15.24
CA THR A 143 10.20 1.09 -15.98
C THR A 143 9.76 -0.29 -15.50
N GLN A 144 9.06 -0.38 -14.37
CA GLN A 144 8.68 -1.62 -13.68
C GLN A 144 9.90 -2.51 -13.42
N THR A 145 10.95 -1.89 -12.87
CA THR A 145 12.21 -2.57 -12.54
C THR A 145 12.49 -2.46 -11.04
N LEU A 146 12.90 -3.56 -10.45
CA LEU A 146 13.40 -3.63 -9.09
C LEU A 146 14.86 -4.01 -9.12
N THR A 147 15.71 -3.21 -8.46
CA THR A 147 17.15 -3.49 -8.31
C THR A 147 17.43 -3.94 -6.89
N ALA A 148 17.99 -5.14 -6.74
CA ALA A 148 18.44 -5.71 -5.47
C ALA A 148 19.81 -6.35 -5.62
N SER A 149 20.77 -6.00 -4.76
CA SER A 149 22.14 -6.53 -4.80
C SER A 149 22.79 -6.47 -6.21
N ASN A 150 22.62 -5.35 -6.92
CA ASN A 150 23.09 -5.11 -8.30
C ASN A 150 22.47 -6.03 -9.38
N ASN A 151 21.34 -6.62 -9.10
CA ASN A 151 20.55 -7.38 -10.07
C ASN A 151 19.24 -6.66 -10.33
N ASP A 152 18.90 -6.49 -11.60
CA ASP A 152 17.64 -5.92 -12.03
C ASP A 152 16.66 -7.05 -12.36
N VAL A 153 15.49 -6.98 -11.76
CA VAL A 153 14.37 -7.88 -12.04
C VAL A 153 13.16 -7.06 -12.45
N ARG A 154 12.39 -7.57 -13.40
CA ARG A 154 11.17 -6.90 -13.86
C ARG A 154 9.97 -7.42 -13.09
N PHE A 155 9.05 -6.51 -12.79
CA PHE A 155 7.76 -6.85 -12.21
C PHE A 155 6.62 -6.30 -13.08
N ASP A 156 5.44 -6.84 -12.89
CA ASP A 156 4.26 -6.38 -13.60
C ASP A 156 3.22 -5.81 -12.63
N VAL A 157 2.54 -4.75 -13.07
CA VAL A 157 1.45 -4.09 -12.33
C VAL A 157 0.36 -3.76 -13.34
N PRO A 158 -0.93 -4.01 -13.01
CA PRO A 158 -2.03 -3.63 -13.87
C PRO A 158 -1.93 -2.17 -14.30
N GLN A 159 -2.13 -1.90 -15.59
CA GLN A 159 -1.91 -0.58 -16.20
C GLN A 159 -2.66 0.54 -15.47
N ARG A 160 -3.92 0.27 -15.06
CA ARG A 160 -4.71 1.23 -14.27
C ARG A 160 -4.06 1.54 -12.93
N GLY A 161 -3.62 0.51 -12.18
CA GLY A 161 -2.94 0.69 -10.90
C GLY A 161 -1.64 1.47 -11.04
N LYS A 162 -0.84 1.17 -12.08
CA LYS A 162 0.37 1.93 -12.41
C LYS A 162 0.06 3.40 -12.66
N HIS A 163 -0.98 3.69 -13.47
CA HIS A 163 -1.41 5.06 -13.74
C HIS A 163 -1.82 5.80 -12.48
N MET A 164 -2.62 5.17 -11.62
CA MET A 164 -3.07 5.76 -10.35
C MET A 164 -1.89 6.08 -9.43
N LEU A 165 -0.96 5.15 -9.25
CA LEU A 165 0.22 5.31 -8.40
C LEU A 165 1.16 6.40 -8.92
N LEU A 166 1.49 6.42 -10.22
CA LEU A 166 2.36 7.43 -10.84
C LEU A 166 1.80 8.84 -10.71
N ASN A 167 0.47 8.99 -10.81
CA ASN A 167 -0.20 10.29 -10.75
C ASN A 167 -0.69 10.66 -9.34
N GLY A 168 -0.65 9.73 -8.38
CA GLY A 168 -1.13 9.94 -7.03
C GLY A 168 -2.66 10.05 -6.95
N LEU A 169 -3.38 9.34 -7.83
CA LEU A 169 -4.83 9.36 -7.94
C LEU A 169 -5.44 8.20 -7.15
N ASP A 170 -6.47 8.47 -6.37
CA ASP A 170 -7.41 7.45 -5.92
C ASP A 170 -8.55 7.27 -6.96
N ALA A 171 -9.44 6.32 -6.72
CA ALA A 171 -10.52 6.02 -7.67
C ALA A 171 -11.43 7.24 -7.93
N THR A 172 -11.67 8.08 -6.92
CA THR A 172 -12.47 9.30 -7.07
C THR A 172 -11.73 10.35 -7.88
N ALA A 173 -10.47 10.60 -7.56
CA ALA A 173 -9.64 11.55 -8.28
C ALA A 173 -9.43 11.14 -9.75
N GLU A 174 -9.31 9.84 -10.02
CA GLU A 174 -9.22 9.30 -11.38
C GLU A 174 -10.48 9.65 -12.19
N ILE A 175 -11.69 9.45 -11.62
CA ILE A 175 -12.95 9.81 -12.27
C ILE A 175 -13.02 11.33 -12.49
N LEU A 176 -12.70 12.13 -11.48
CA LEU A 176 -12.74 13.59 -11.59
C LEU A 176 -11.82 14.12 -12.70
N VAL A 177 -10.65 13.51 -12.89
CA VAL A 177 -9.71 13.92 -13.94
C VAL A 177 -10.18 13.48 -15.32
N ASN A 178 -10.67 12.24 -15.45
CA ASN A 178 -11.01 11.66 -16.74
C ASN A 178 -12.38 12.14 -17.27
N GLU A 179 -13.33 12.39 -16.37
CA GLU A 179 -14.74 12.69 -16.71
C GLU A 179 -15.14 14.15 -16.46
N THR A 180 -14.17 15.05 -16.29
CA THR A 180 -14.43 16.47 -15.98
C THR A 180 -15.48 17.09 -16.91
N GLN A 181 -15.38 16.87 -18.22
CA GLN A 181 -16.32 17.43 -19.19
C GLN A 181 -17.75 16.88 -19.03
N ALA A 182 -17.89 15.58 -18.77
CA ALA A 182 -19.18 14.94 -18.54
C ALA A 182 -19.80 15.45 -17.22
N ILE A 183 -19.00 15.59 -16.16
CA ILE A 183 -19.44 16.13 -14.87
C ILE A 183 -19.93 17.58 -15.04
N ASP A 184 -19.15 18.44 -15.70
CA ASP A 184 -19.52 19.82 -15.95
C ASP A 184 -20.81 19.97 -16.78
N ALA A 185 -20.98 19.08 -17.78
CA ALA A 185 -22.19 19.07 -18.59
C ALA A 185 -23.42 18.67 -17.75
N PHE A 186 -23.28 17.63 -16.94
CA PHE A 186 -24.33 17.16 -16.03
C PHE A 186 -24.72 18.25 -15.01
N GLU A 187 -23.75 18.87 -14.35
CA GLU A 187 -24.00 19.92 -13.36
C GLU A 187 -24.69 21.13 -13.97
N ARG A 188 -24.31 21.57 -15.18
CA ARG A 188 -24.98 22.67 -15.89
C ARG A 188 -26.44 22.31 -16.19
N GLN A 189 -26.70 21.12 -16.65
CA GLN A 189 -28.05 20.65 -16.90
C GLN A 189 -28.89 20.56 -15.63
N GLN A 190 -28.31 20.02 -14.58
CA GLN A 190 -28.97 19.89 -13.27
C GLN A 190 -29.29 21.26 -12.65
N ARG A 191 -28.38 22.23 -12.71
CA ARG A 191 -28.66 23.63 -12.27
C ARG A 191 -29.81 24.26 -13.00
N ALA A 192 -29.94 24.02 -14.32
CA ALA A 192 -31.05 24.55 -15.12
C ALA A 192 -32.39 23.91 -14.76
N HIS A 193 -32.44 22.60 -14.50
CA HIS A 193 -33.66 21.87 -14.21
C HIS A 193 -34.04 21.83 -12.72
N MET A 194 -33.04 21.90 -11.82
CA MET A 194 -33.21 21.76 -10.39
C MET A 194 -32.43 22.85 -9.61
N PRO A 195 -32.70 24.15 -9.85
CA PRO A 195 -31.95 25.24 -9.25
C PRO A 195 -31.96 25.24 -7.71
N TRP A 196 -32.98 24.64 -7.10
CA TRP A 196 -33.11 24.54 -5.63
C TRP A 196 -32.08 23.62 -4.97
N LEU A 197 -31.34 22.79 -5.72
CA LEU A 197 -30.25 21.96 -5.22
C LEU A 197 -28.94 22.76 -5.05
N TYR A 198 -28.86 23.93 -5.66
CA TYR A 198 -27.69 24.79 -5.66
C TYR A 198 -28.04 26.10 -4.93
N LEU A 199 -28.14 25.98 -3.62
CA LEU A 199 -28.29 27.20 -2.80
C LEU A 199 -26.94 27.90 -2.80
N ASP A 200 -26.90 29.10 -3.40
CA ASP A 200 -25.76 29.98 -3.26
C ASP A 200 -25.56 30.22 -1.77
N THR A 201 -24.46 29.77 -1.21
CA THR A 201 -24.05 30.16 0.13
C THR A 201 -23.71 31.67 0.07
N VAL A 202 -24.62 32.47 0.60
CA VAL A 202 -24.45 33.91 0.82
C VAL A 202 -23.29 34.14 1.80
#